data_fed732e33b003824352f7202e674b0d8
#
_entry.id   fed732e33b003824352f7202e674b0d8
#
_cell.length_a   1.000
_cell.length_b   1.000
_cell.length_c   1.000
_cell.angle_alpha   90.00
_cell.angle_beta   90.00
_cell.angle_gamma   90.00
#
_symmetry.space_group_name_H-M   'P 1'
#
loop_
_entity.id
_entity.type
_entity.pdbx_description
1 polymer ?
#
loop_
_entity_poly.entity_id
_entity_poly.type
_entity_poly.pdbx_seq_one_letter_code
_entity_poly.pdbx_strand_id
1 'polypeptide(L)'
;MKQARPYPQVVVTRKAARSLKAGHPWVFEGEIVRMEPAADGTAISNGCVVDVFEENGTWQGAGLISQNSKIRVRMVTRNANDRIDEAFWARRVAWAWQHRRVAMGGRALPGCEPDTNCCRMVFSEADGMPGLIVDRYEHVLVTQVGTVGMEQLRPVIYPLLLKTLQEDGQNVCAIYERNDSPSRAKEGLPQYKGWWEGQGAKVPETPRIMVVENGLKFDLDIENSQKTGFFLDQKYNRRAVRELAGGRRVLDCFCHVGPFGLNAAAGGAEFVRCVDVSQTAIDLAAANARLNGLDTSMGFTCANVLEYLPELARDRKRLREEGGPFDLIVLDPPAFTKSRGTVEHASKGYREINYAAMRLLPRGGYLATCSCSHFMTTELLKRAIADAAHQANVQLKQIEERQQAPDHPILWGAPETHYLDFLTFQVV
;
A
#
# COMPACT_ATOMS: atom_id res chain seq x y z
N MET A 1 -2.21 25.26 -37.43
CA MET A 1 -1.02 24.41 -37.14
C MET A 1 -1.07 24.07 -35.65
N LYS A 2 -0.95 22.81 -35.23
CA LYS A 2 -0.79 22.49 -33.81
C LYS A 2 0.54 23.07 -33.34
N GLN A 3 0.51 23.90 -32.30
CA GLN A 3 1.72 24.51 -31.75
C GLN A 3 2.68 23.38 -31.31
N ALA A 4 3.95 23.45 -31.72
CA ALA A 4 4.97 22.49 -31.32
C ALA A 4 5.05 22.44 -29.79
N ARG A 5 5.16 21.26 -29.26
CA ARG A 5 5.31 21.08 -27.78
C ARG A 5 6.73 21.50 -27.39
N PRO A 6 6.89 22.16 -26.22
CA PRO A 6 8.18 22.76 -25.85
C PRO A 6 9.14 21.78 -25.18
N TYR A 7 8.86 20.45 -25.21
CA TYR A 7 9.63 19.47 -24.45
C TYR A 7 10.68 18.77 -25.33
N PRO A 8 11.84 18.41 -24.75
CA PRO A 8 12.78 17.49 -25.37
C PRO A 8 12.13 16.16 -25.73
N GLN A 9 12.72 15.39 -26.64
CA GLN A 9 12.13 14.20 -27.19
C GLN A 9 12.90 12.94 -26.83
N VAL A 10 12.19 11.88 -26.52
CA VAL A 10 12.70 10.52 -26.34
C VAL A 10 12.05 9.64 -27.38
N VAL A 11 12.85 9.05 -28.26
CA VAL A 11 12.35 8.12 -29.28
C VAL A 11 12.56 6.70 -28.79
N VAL A 12 11.47 5.94 -28.82
CA VAL A 12 11.43 4.57 -28.25
C VAL A 12 11.20 3.52 -29.34
N THR A 13 11.62 2.29 -29.04
CA THR A 13 11.40 1.13 -29.89
C THR A 13 9.92 0.86 -30.12
N ARG A 14 9.58 0.18 -31.22
CA ARG A 14 8.21 -0.27 -31.51
C ARG A 14 7.63 -1.16 -30.41
N LYS A 15 8.47 -1.93 -29.70
CA LYS A 15 8.06 -2.76 -28.56
C LYS A 15 7.57 -1.89 -27.42
N ALA A 16 8.36 -0.89 -27.01
CA ALA A 16 7.97 0.06 -25.97
C ALA A 16 6.71 0.84 -26.34
N ALA A 17 6.61 1.33 -27.60
CA ALA A 17 5.40 2.02 -28.07
C ALA A 17 4.14 1.15 -27.95
N ARG A 18 4.22 -0.15 -28.25
CA ARG A 18 3.09 -1.08 -28.03
C ARG A 18 2.73 -1.22 -26.56
N SER A 19 3.70 -1.34 -25.66
CA SER A 19 3.49 -1.40 -24.22
C SER A 19 2.82 -0.13 -23.70
N LEU A 20 3.29 1.05 -24.15
CA LEU A 20 2.66 2.32 -23.82
C LEU A 20 1.22 2.41 -24.33
N LYS A 21 0.94 1.98 -25.55
CA LYS A 21 -0.43 1.94 -26.13
C LYS A 21 -1.35 1.02 -25.32
N ALA A 22 -0.83 -0.09 -24.80
CA ALA A 22 -1.56 -1.00 -23.93
C ALA A 22 -1.82 -0.47 -22.50
N GLY A 23 -1.26 0.69 -22.16
CA GLY A 23 -1.51 1.33 -20.87
C GLY A 23 -0.34 1.32 -19.90
N HIS A 24 0.76 0.62 -20.20
CA HIS A 24 1.91 0.59 -19.31
C HIS A 24 2.56 1.98 -19.18
N PRO A 25 2.90 2.46 -17.97
CA PRO A 25 3.33 3.84 -17.78
C PRO A 25 4.85 4.04 -17.87
N TRP A 26 5.65 3.00 -18.13
CA TRP A 26 7.11 3.08 -18.07
C TRP A 26 7.78 2.84 -19.41
N VAL A 27 8.87 3.58 -19.64
CA VAL A 27 9.87 3.31 -20.68
C VAL A 27 11.16 2.94 -19.98
N PHE A 28 11.71 1.76 -20.30
CA PHE A 28 12.96 1.29 -19.75
C PHE A 28 14.15 1.79 -20.54
N GLU A 29 15.33 1.86 -19.90
CA GLU A 29 16.58 2.32 -20.51
C GLU A 29 16.89 1.64 -21.85
N GLY A 30 16.79 0.33 -21.92
CA GLY A 30 17.05 -0.47 -23.12
C GLY A 30 15.97 -0.34 -24.22
N GLU A 31 14.93 0.45 -24.01
CA GLU A 31 13.85 0.70 -24.96
C GLU A 31 14.00 2.04 -25.69
N ILE A 32 14.99 2.85 -25.29
CA ILE A 32 15.27 4.16 -25.91
C ILE A 32 16.20 3.97 -27.10
N VAL A 33 15.80 4.50 -28.24
CA VAL A 33 16.57 4.50 -29.47
C VAL A 33 17.48 5.73 -29.55
N ARG A 34 16.91 6.92 -29.24
CA ARG A 34 17.65 8.17 -29.20
C ARG A 34 16.91 9.22 -28.37
N MET A 35 17.65 10.25 -27.98
CA MET A 35 17.13 11.41 -27.24
C MET A 35 17.54 12.67 -27.98
N GLU A 36 16.62 13.63 -28.08
CA GLU A 36 16.81 14.87 -28.84
C GLU A 36 16.42 16.07 -27.97
N PRO A 37 17.15 17.21 -28.09
CA PRO A 37 16.76 18.44 -27.41
C PRO A 37 15.39 18.94 -27.91
N ALA A 38 14.77 19.86 -27.19
CA ALA A 38 13.55 20.52 -27.63
C ALA A 38 13.84 21.39 -28.91
N ALA A 39 12.77 21.78 -29.60
CA ALA A 39 12.88 22.57 -30.82
C ALA A 39 13.59 23.95 -30.66
N ASP A 40 13.59 24.49 -29.44
CA ASP A 40 14.30 25.71 -29.04
C ASP A 40 15.76 25.44 -28.59
N GLY A 41 16.24 24.22 -28.70
CA GLY A 41 17.58 23.80 -28.27
C GLY A 41 17.70 23.42 -26.79
N THR A 42 16.64 23.46 -26.02
CA THR A 42 16.66 23.06 -24.59
C THR A 42 17.08 21.60 -24.45
N ALA A 43 18.17 21.35 -23.74
CA ALA A 43 18.73 20.02 -23.52
C ALA A 43 17.90 19.24 -22.49
N ILE A 44 18.01 17.91 -22.55
CA ILE A 44 17.40 17.02 -21.57
C ILE A 44 18.15 17.13 -20.24
N SER A 45 17.48 17.61 -19.21
CA SER A 45 17.95 17.60 -17.82
C SER A 45 17.30 16.47 -17.04
N ASN A 46 17.99 15.99 -16.00
CA ASN A 46 17.44 14.94 -15.12
C ASN A 46 16.19 15.45 -14.40
N GLY A 47 15.08 14.72 -14.49
CA GLY A 47 13.80 15.09 -13.89
C GLY A 47 12.88 15.92 -14.78
N CYS A 48 13.35 16.43 -15.94
CA CYS A 48 12.51 17.26 -16.81
C CYS A 48 11.38 16.47 -17.49
N VAL A 49 10.41 17.19 -18.00
CA VAL A 49 9.36 16.65 -18.87
C VAL A 49 9.96 16.35 -20.25
N VAL A 50 9.62 15.20 -20.81
CA VAL A 50 9.97 14.79 -22.18
C VAL A 50 8.75 14.32 -22.92
N ASP A 51 8.70 14.58 -24.24
CA ASP A 51 7.75 13.95 -25.15
C ASP A 51 8.31 12.61 -25.64
N VAL A 52 7.47 11.59 -25.68
CA VAL A 52 7.85 10.24 -26.12
C VAL A 52 7.26 9.95 -27.48
N PHE A 53 8.12 9.53 -28.43
CA PHE A 53 7.76 9.20 -29.81
C PHE A 53 8.19 7.77 -30.15
N GLU A 54 7.43 7.09 -30.98
CA GLU A 54 7.85 5.90 -31.71
C GLU A 54 8.79 6.29 -32.86
N GLU A 55 9.66 5.40 -33.34
CA GLU A 55 10.60 5.63 -34.44
C GLU A 55 9.95 6.17 -35.74
N ASN A 56 8.68 5.83 -35.95
CA ASN A 56 7.88 6.33 -37.08
C ASN A 56 7.36 7.79 -36.92
N GLY A 57 7.75 8.47 -35.84
CA GLY A 57 7.31 9.82 -35.50
C GLY A 57 5.95 9.92 -34.81
N THR A 58 5.31 8.79 -34.46
CA THR A 58 4.02 8.81 -33.74
C THR A 58 4.23 9.15 -32.26
N TRP A 59 3.62 10.24 -31.80
CA TRP A 59 3.65 10.65 -30.40
C TRP A 59 2.91 9.63 -29.51
N GLN A 60 3.52 9.24 -28.38
CA GLN A 60 3.00 8.24 -27.44
C GLN A 60 2.52 8.86 -26.12
N GLY A 61 2.96 10.07 -25.80
CA GLY A 61 2.67 10.75 -24.56
C GLY A 61 3.82 11.63 -24.09
N ALA A 62 3.68 12.18 -22.88
CA ALA A 62 4.75 12.89 -22.19
C ALA A 62 4.95 12.32 -20.80
N GLY A 63 6.18 12.39 -20.29
CA GLY A 63 6.57 11.85 -19.01
C GLY A 63 7.73 12.58 -18.36
N LEU A 64 8.09 12.15 -17.16
CA LEU A 64 9.25 12.63 -16.42
C LEU A 64 10.43 11.68 -16.65
N ILE A 65 11.58 12.22 -17.04
CA ILE A 65 12.78 11.43 -17.27
C ILE A 65 13.62 11.28 -16.00
N SER A 66 14.21 10.10 -15.80
CA SER A 66 15.23 9.86 -14.79
C SER A 66 16.48 9.25 -15.42
N GLN A 67 17.61 9.96 -15.33
CA GLN A 67 18.85 9.52 -15.95
C GLN A 67 19.59 8.43 -15.17
N ASN A 68 19.27 8.23 -13.89
CA ASN A 68 19.89 7.24 -13.03
C ASN A 68 19.07 5.95 -12.89
N SER A 69 17.80 5.97 -13.27
CA SER A 69 16.88 4.85 -13.11
C SER A 69 16.86 3.95 -14.35
N LYS A 70 16.68 2.64 -14.15
CA LYS A 70 16.36 1.71 -15.25
C LYS A 70 14.99 1.99 -15.87
N ILE A 71 14.05 2.54 -15.10
CA ILE A 71 12.80 3.10 -15.62
C ILE A 71 13.10 4.53 -16.04
N ARG A 72 13.47 4.70 -17.29
CA ARG A 72 14.02 5.94 -17.83
C ARG A 72 13.00 7.05 -17.97
N VAL A 73 11.78 6.74 -18.42
CA VAL A 73 10.68 7.70 -18.49
C VAL A 73 9.44 7.11 -17.82
N ARG A 74 8.80 7.92 -16.98
CA ARG A 74 7.50 7.62 -16.39
C ARG A 74 6.45 8.55 -16.97
N MET A 75 5.48 7.96 -17.66
CA MET A 75 4.45 8.71 -18.37
C MET A 75 3.51 9.42 -17.37
N VAL A 76 3.19 10.68 -17.66
CA VAL A 76 2.23 11.49 -16.87
C VAL A 76 0.98 11.84 -17.67
N THR A 77 1.06 11.87 -19.02
CA THR A 77 -0.10 12.09 -19.87
C THR A 77 0.03 11.44 -21.24
N ARG A 78 -1.12 11.11 -21.82
CA ARG A 78 -1.29 10.67 -23.22
C ARG A 78 -2.19 11.62 -24.01
N ASN A 79 -2.59 12.72 -23.40
CA ASN A 79 -3.36 13.75 -24.09
C ASN A 79 -2.41 14.81 -24.65
N ALA A 80 -2.33 14.89 -25.98
CA ALA A 80 -1.45 15.82 -26.66
C ALA A 80 -1.80 17.31 -26.41
N ASN A 81 -3.00 17.58 -25.90
CA ASN A 81 -3.44 18.93 -25.55
C ASN A 81 -3.02 19.35 -24.15
N ASP A 82 -2.54 18.43 -23.31
CA ASP A 82 -2.07 18.78 -21.98
C ASP A 82 -0.79 19.60 -22.04
N ARG A 83 -0.79 20.72 -21.33
CA ARG A 83 0.41 21.46 -20.92
C ARG A 83 0.73 21.02 -19.50
N ILE A 84 1.98 20.63 -19.26
CA ILE A 84 2.42 20.12 -17.95
C ILE A 84 2.93 21.33 -17.14
N ASP A 85 1.99 22.12 -16.69
CA ASP A 85 2.13 23.31 -15.84
C ASP A 85 1.51 23.08 -14.47
N GLU A 86 1.46 24.11 -13.63
CA GLU A 86 0.84 24.06 -12.31
C GLU A 86 -0.65 23.67 -12.39
N ALA A 87 -1.38 24.16 -13.38
CA ALA A 87 -2.81 23.82 -13.56
C ALA A 87 -3.00 22.34 -13.91
N PHE A 88 -2.07 21.73 -14.64
CA PHE A 88 -2.05 20.29 -14.88
C PHE A 88 -1.91 19.52 -13.58
N TRP A 89 -0.96 19.88 -12.73
CA TRP A 89 -0.74 19.20 -11.45
C TRP A 89 -1.89 19.44 -10.47
N ALA A 90 -2.47 20.64 -10.45
CA ALA A 90 -3.67 20.94 -9.65
C ALA A 90 -4.84 20.01 -10.02
N ARG A 91 -5.08 19.77 -11.32
CA ARG A 91 -6.09 18.80 -11.76
C ARG A 91 -5.79 17.37 -11.32
N ARG A 92 -4.50 16.94 -11.37
CA ARG A 92 -4.09 15.60 -10.92
C ARG A 92 -4.35 15.40 -9.42
N VAL A 93 -3.99 16.37 -8.61
CA VAL A 93 -4.26 16.36 -7.17
C VAL A 93 -5.76 16.35 -6.89
N ALA A 94 -6.54 17.18 -7.57
CA ALA A 94 -8.00 17.22 -7.42
C ALA A 94 -8.66 15.88 -7.81
N TRP A 95 -8.22 15.25 -8.92
CA TRP A 95 -8.74 13.94 -9.32
C TRP A 95 -8.38 12.83 -8.34
N ALA A 96 -7.14 12.83 -7.82
CA ALA A 96 -6.72 11.89 -6.80
C ALA A 96 -7.60 11.99 -5.55
N TRP A 97 -7.87 13.21 -5.07
CA TRP A 97 -8.77 13.43 -3.93
C TRP A 97 -10.22 13.03 -4.24
N GLN A 98 -10.76 13.45 -5.39
CA GLN A 98 -12.10 13.07 -5.83
C GLN A 98 -12.28 11.55 -5.91
N HIS A 99 -11.27 10.82 -6.39
CA HIS A 99 -11.29 9.36 -6.39
C HIS A 99 -11.49 8.80 -4.97
N ARG A 100 -10.75 9.32 -3.98
CA ARG A 100 -10.86 8.86 -2.59
C ARG A 100 -12.24 9.16 -2.01
N ARG A 101 -12.79 10.32 -2.30
CA ARG A 101 -14.16 10.66 -1.91
C ARG A 101 -15.19 9.66 -2.42
N VAL A 102 -15.07 9.26 -3.68
CA VAL A 102 -16.01 8.31 -4.31
C VAL A 102 -15.71 6.87 -3.86
N ALA A 103 -14.47 6.42 -3.96
CA ALA A 103 -14.08 5.04 -3.71
C ALA A 103 -14.20 4.62 -2.24
N MET A 104 -14.00 5.56 -1.31
CA MET A 104 -14.15 5.35 0.13
C MET A 104 -15.58 5.58 0.63
N GLY A 105 -16.53 5.80 -0.28
CA GLY A 105 -17.95 5.99 0.04
C GLY A 105 -18.22 7.21 0.93
N GLY A 106 -17.43 8.27 0.77
CA GLY A 106 -17.53 9.50 1.58
C GLY A 106 -17.04 9.36 3.03
N ARG A 107 -16.60 8.19 3.45
CA ARG A 107 -16.22 7.89 4.85
C ARG A 107 -14.96 8.59 5.34
N ALA A 108 -14.15 9.12 4.43
CA ALA A 108 -12.98 9.94 4.74
C ALA A 108 -13.33 11.45 4.84
N LEU A 109 -14.61 11.82 4.78
CA LEU A 109 -15.07 13.21 4.69
C LEU A 109 -15.63 13.72 6.03
N PRO A 110 -15.48 15.04 6.32
CA PRO A 110 -16.20 15.67 7.42
C PRO A 110 -17.72 15.50 7.26
N GLY A 111 -18.41 15.24 8.36
CA GLY A 111 -19.86 15.05 8.39
C GLY A 111 -20.37 13.69 7.95
N CYS A 112 -19.50 12.81 7.46
CA CYS A 112 -19.80 11.38 7.34
C CYS A 112 -19.53 10.69 8.68
N GLU A 113 -20.21 9.55 8.92
CA GLU A 113 -19.89 8.72 10.08
C GLU A 113 -18.37 8.51 10.16
N PRO A 114 -17.72 8.90 11.27
CA PRO A 114 -16.26 8.95 11.37
C PRO A 114 -15.64 7.57 11.58
N ASP A 115 -15.85 6.67 10.64
CA ASP A 115 -15.24 5.35 10.69
C ASP A 115 -13.75 5.39 10.28
N THR A 116 -13.30 6.51 9.67
CA THR A 116 -11.90 6.70 9.31
C THR A 116 -11.56 8.19 9.13
N ASN A 117 -10.34 8.58 9.53
CA ASN A 117 -9.75 9.88 9.24
C ASN A 117 -8.41 9.74 8.48
N CYS A 118 -8.16 8.57 7.90
CA CYS A 118 -6.93 8.25 7.17
C CYS A 118 -7.22 7.54 5.85
N CYS A 119 -6.39 7.81 4.85
CA CYS A 119 -6.42 7.15 3.54
C CYS A 119 -5.14 7.42 2.75
N ARG A 120 -4.83 6.59 1.75
CA ARG A 120 -3.85 6.94 0.73
C ARG A 120 -4.44 7.96 -0.22
N MET A 121 -3.93 9.19 -0.19
CA MET A 121 -4.40 10.29 -1.04
C MET A 121 -3.81 10.22 -2.46
N VAL A 122 -2.54 9.83 -2.58
CA VAL A 122 -1.86 9.66 -3.88
C VAL A 122 -1.14 8.34 -3.94
N PHE A 123 -1.40 7.57 -4.98
CA PHE A 123 -0.77 6.27 -5.24
C PHE A 123 0.00 6.27 -6.57
N SER A 124 1.07 7.04 -6.62
CA SER A 124 2.09 7.02 -7.66
C SER A 124 1.54 7.05 -9.10
N GLU A 125 1.95 6.08 -9.93
CA GLU A 125 1.54 5.94 -11.33
C GLU A 125 0.03 5.84 -11.49
N ALA A 126 -0.67 5.23 -10.56
CA ALA A 126 -2.11 5.05 -10.62
C ALA A 126 -2.89 6.38 -10.54
N ASP A 127 -2.29 7.40 -9.92
CA ASP A 127 -2.84 8.77 -9.90
C ASP A 127 -2.13 9.71 -10.90
N GLY A 128 -1.25 9.18 -11.74
CA GLY A 128 -0.50 9.95 -12.74
C GLY A 128 0.52 10.91 -12.14
N MET A 129 1.00 10.61 -10.93
CA MET A 129 2.08 11.32 -10.22
C MET A 129 3.20 10.32 -9.87
N PRO A 130 3.94 9.81 -10.88
CA PRO A 130 4.80 8.64 -10.75
C PRO A 130 5.92 8.85 -9.74
N GLY A 131 5.98 7.94 -8.75
CA GLY A 131 6.95 8.00 -7.67
C GLY A 131 6.55 8.85 -6.47
N LEU A 132 5.34 9.43 -6.47
CA LEU A 132 4.78 10.14 -5.31
C LEU A 132 3.76 9.26 -4.59
N ILE A 133 3.99 9.02 -3.30
CA ILE A 133 3.03 8.44 -2.36
C ILE A 133 2.64 9.52 -1.36
N VAL A 134 1.35 9.66 -1.10
CA VAL A 134 0.82 10.55 -0.05
C VAL A 134 -0.22 9.80 0.75
N ASP A 135 0.04 9.61 2.04
CA ASP A 135 -0.91 9.10 3.00
C ASP A 135 -1.43 10.24 3.89
N ARG A 136 -2.71 10.31 4.06
CA ARG A 136 -3.36 11.20 5.00
C ARG A 136 -3.58 10.49 6.32
N TYR A 137 -3.16 11.12 7.40
CA TYR A 137 -3.43 10.74 8.78
C TYR A 137 -4.01 11.95 9.50
N GLU A 138 -5.32 11.99 9.65
CA GLU A 138 -6.08 13.08 10.26
C GLU A 138 -5.70 14.45 9.64
N HIS A 139 -4.90 15.29 10.34
CA HIS A 139 -4.48 16.63 9.91
C HIS A 139 -3.11 16.68 9.22
N VAL A 140 -2.43 15.53 9.07
CA VAL A 140 -1.10 15.42 8.48
C VAL A 140 -1.12 14.59 7.20
N LEU A 141 -0.39 15.04 6.19
CA LEU A 141 0.01 14.24 5.04
C LEU A 141 1.41 13.68 5.27
N VAL A 142 1.57 12.39 5.11
CA VAL A 142 2.89 11.74 5.10
C VAL A 142 3.26 11.40 3.67
N THR A 143 4.39 11.91 3.19
CA THR A 143 4.80 11.79 1.79
C THR A 143 6.04 10.94 1.63
N GLN A 144 6.10 10.19 0.52
CA GLN A 144 7.33 9.56 0.02
C GLN A 144 7.51 9.94 -1.44
N VAL A 145 8.68 10.48 -1.76
CA VAL A 145 9.05 10.85 -3.12
C VAL A 145 10.19 9.96 -3.60
N GLY A 146 9.91 9.11 -4.57
CA GLY A 146 10.83 8.08 -5.05
C GLY A 146 11.46 8.36 -6.41
N THR A 147 11.19 9.54 -7.05
CA THR A 147 11.69 9.87 -8.40
C THR A 147 12.19 11.30 -8.45
N VAL A 148 13.22 11.55 -9.28
CA VAL A 148 13.84 12.87 -9.39
C VAL A 148 12.87 13.93 -9.94
N GLY A 149 11.98 13.57 -10.87
CA GLY A 149 10.99 14.50 -11.41
C GLY A 149 9.98 14.95 -10.36
N MET A 150 9.48 14.04 -9.53
CA MET A 150 8.59 14.40 -8.42
C MET A 150 9.32 15.14 -7.30
N GLU A 151 10.60 14.85 -7.07
CA GLU A 151 11.43 15.61 -6.14
C GLU A 151 11.49 17.10 -6.51
N GLN A 152 11.70 17.40 -7.78
CA GLN A 152 11.72 18.78 -8.29
C GLN A 152 10.35 19.45 -8.26
N LEU A 153 9.27 18.67 -8.35
CA LEU A 153 7.90 19.17 -8.33
C LEU A 153 7.31 19.35 -6.94
N ARG A 154 8.00 18.95 -5.86
CA ARG A 154 7.51 19.13 -4.48
C ARG A 154 7.06 20.57 -4.17
N PRO A 155 7.82 21.63 -4.53
CA PRO A 155 7.40 23.01 -4.24
C PRO A 155 6.08 23.42 -4.92
N VAL A 156 5.67 22.72 -5.98
CA VAL A 156 4.40 22.94 -6.68
C VAL A 156 3.31 22.03 -6.10
N ILE A 157 3.60 20.73 -5.95
CA ILE A 157 2.58 19.73 -5.62
C ILE A 157 2.16 19.83 -4.14
N TYR A 158 3.07 20.07 -3.22
CA TYR A 158 2.75 20.09 -1.79
C TYR A 158 1.76 21.20 -1.39
N PRO A 159 1.94 22.47 -1.85
CA PRO A 159 0.91 23.48 -1.64
C PRO A 159 -0.44 23.12 -2.26
N LEU A 160 -0.44 22.49 -3.44
CA LEU A 160 -1.68 22.04 -4.10
C LEU A 160 -2.40 20.95 -3.32
N LEU A 161 -1.67 20.00 -2.68
CA LEU A 161 -2.23 18.98 -1.81
C LEU A 161 -2.96 19.62 -0.62
N LEU A 162 -2.28 20.52 0.11
CA LEU A 162 -2.88 21.23 1.26
C LEU A 162 -4.09 22.05 0.81
N LYS A 163 -3.93 22.86 -0.22
CA LYS A 163 -5.00 23.72 -0.76
C LYS A 163 -6.23 22.92 -1.15
N THR A 164 -6.06 21.84 -1.92
CA THR A 164 -7.17 20.99 -2.40
C THR A 164 -7.98 20.41 -1.25
N LEU A 165 -7.31 19.93 -0.20
CA LEU A 165 -7.98 19.37 0.97
C LEU A 165 -8.65 20.43 1.81
N GLN A 166 -8.01 21.58 2.03
CA GLN A 166 -8.57 22.70 2.80
C GLN A 166 -9.78 23.32 2.13
N GLU A 167 -9.77 23.47 0.80
CA GLU A 167 -10.90 23.95 0.01
C GLU A 167 -12.10 22.98 0.07
N ASP A 168 -11.85 21.68 0.28
CA ASP A 168 -12.89 20.68 0.53
C ASP A 168 -13.27 20.56 2.02
N GLY A 169 -12.86 21.50 2.87
CA GLY A 169 -13.19 21.55 4.30
C GLY A 169 -12.44 20.53 5.17
N GLN A 170 -11.38 19.91 4.63
CA GLN A 170 -10.57 18.97 5.42
C GLN A 170 -9.60 19.72 6.33
N ASN A 171 -9.49 19.29 7.59
CA ASN A 171 -8.55 19.86 8.56
C ASN A 171 -7.13 19.34 8.35
N VAL A 172 -6.54 19.58 7.16
CA VAL A 172 -5.16 19.16 6.87
C VAL A 172 -4.27 20.40 6.84
N CYS A 173 -3.19 20.39 7.63
CA CYS A 173 -2.32 21.56 7.78
C CYS A 173 -0.83 21.26 7.72
N ALA A 174 -0.40 20.00 7.74
CA ALA A 174 1.02 19.64 7.82
C ALA A 174 1.40 18.56 6.81
N ILE A 175 2.67 18.55 6.44
CA ILE A 175 3.29 17.50 5.63
C ILE A 175 4.53 16.99 6.34
N TYR A 176 4.63 15.67 6.53
CA TYR A 176 5.82 14.98 7.01
C TYR A 176 6.44 14.15 5.89
N GLU A 177 7.70 14.35 5.61
CA GLU A 177 8.42 13.65 4.54
C GLU A 177 9.10 12.40 5.07
N ARG A 178 8.74 11.23 4.55
CA ARG A 178 9.36 9.92 4.80
C ARG A 178 10.22 9.52 3.60
N ASN A 179 11.15 10.39 3.26
CA ASN A 179 12.09 10.23 2.15
C ASN A 179 13.33 9.41 2.54
N ASP A 180 13.19 8.50 3.53
CA ASP A 180 14.21 7.59 4.06
C ASP A 180 14.25 6.22 3.34
N SER A 181 13.51 6.06 2.24
CA SER A 181 13.50 4.82 1.46
C SER A 181 14.83 4.58 0.72
N PRO A 182 15.43 3.36 0.83
CA PRO A 182 16.65 3.01 0.09
C PRO A 182 16.51 3.08 -1.44
N SER A 183 15.27 3.04 -1.96
CA SER A 183 15.02 3.15 -3.42
C SER A 183 15.41 4.53 -3.98
N ARG A 184 15.44 5.58 -3.17
CA ARG A 184 15.85 6.93 -3.56
C ARG A 184 17.30 7.00 -4.06
N ALA A 185 18.18 6.18 -3.47
CA ALA A 185 19.58 6.10 -3.91
C ALA A 185 19.72 5.67 -5.38
N LYS A 186 18.78 4.86 -5.91
CA LYS A 186 18.76 4.46 -7.33
C LYS A 186 18.42 5.61 -8.28
N GLU A 187 17.77 6.63 -7.77
CA GLU A 187 17.44 7.87 -8.49
C GLU A 187 18.51 8.98 -8.27
N GLY A 188 19.53 8.71 -7.44
CA GLY A 188 20.54 9.70 -7.04
C GLY A 188 20.02 10.72 -6.02
N LEU A 189 18.96 10.38 -5.28
CA LEU A 189 18.32 11.27 -4.31
C LEU A 189 18.81 10.97 -2.89
N PRO A 190 19.02 12.00 -2.05
CA PRO A 190 19.38 11.82 -0.64
C PRO A 190 18.22 11.19 0.15
N GLN A 191 18.56 10.47 1.22
CA GLN A 191 17.59 9.95 2.17
C GLN A 191 17.46 10.90 3.36
N TYR A 192 16.24 11.22 3.75
CA TYR A 192 15.92 12.05 4.90
C TYR A 192 14.48 11.85 5.36
N LYS A 193 14.15 12.32 6.56
CA LYS A 193 12.79 12.47 7.07
C LYS A 193 12.67 13.76 7.86
N GLY A 194 11.46 14.33 7.90
CA GLY A 194 11.21 15.56 8.66
C GLY A 194 9.96 16.30 8.18
N TRP A 195 9.64 17.34 8.89
CA TRP A 195 8.54 18.23 8.52
C TRP A 195 8.91 19.10 7.32
N TRP A 196 7.96 19.25 6.40
CA TRP A 196 8.05 20.21 5.32
C TRP A 196 7.55 21.59 5.81
N GLU A 197 8.44 22.60 5.76
CA GLU A 197 8.19 23.96 6.26
C GLU A 197 7.83 24.94 5.12
N GLY A 198 7.28 24.45 4.01
CA GLY A 198 6.92 25.28 2.86
C GLY A 198 5.58 25.99 3.01
N GLN A 199 5.16 26.63 1.92
CA GLN A 199 3.96 27.46 1.87
C GLN A 199 2.69 26.68 2.27
N GLY A 200 1.96 27.20 3.26
CA GLY A 200 0.68 26.65 3.73
C GLY A 200 0.80 25.58 4.80
N ALA A 201 2.02 25.13 5.14
CA ALA A 201 2.24 24.15 6.19
C ALA A 201 2.26 24.78 7.59
N LYS A 202 1.71 24.04 8.57
CA LYS A 202 1.83 24.33 10.00
C LYS A 202 2.39 23.09 10.67
N VAL A 203 3.64 23.16 11.13
CA VAL A 203 4.34 22.05 11.77
C VAL A 203 3.73 21.76 13.15
N PRO A 204 3.22 20.53 13.41
CA PRO A 204 2.76 20.14 14.74
C PRO A 204 3.92 20.00 15.74
N GLU A 205 3.62 20.11 17.04
CA GLU A 205 4.61 19.96 18.11
C GLU A 205 5.15 18.52 18.24
N THR A 206 4.40 17.53 17.77
CA THR A 206 4.74 16.11 17.90
C THR A 206 4.43 15.35 16.61
N PRO A 207 5.25 14.32 16.25
CA PRO A 207 4.95 13.42 15.15
C PRO A 207 3.94 12.30 15.51
N ARG A 208 3.29 12.38 16.67
CA ARG A 208 2.27 11.43 17.09
C ARG A 208 0.88 11.91 16.70
N ILE A 209 0.11 11.03 16.07
CA ILE A 209 -1.21 11.34 15.52
C ILE A 209 -2.20 10.27 15.93
N MET A 210 -3.37 10.68 16.42
CA MET A 210 -4.49 9.77 16.65
C MET A 210 -5.21 9.51 15.33
N VAL A 211 -5.06 8.29 14.80
CA VAL A 211 -5.80 7.87 13.61
C VAL A 211 -7.01 7.03 13.98
N VAL A 212 -8.03 7.12 13.14
CA VAL A 212 -9.26 6.30 13.24
C VAL A 212 -9.40 5.49 11.97
N GLU A 213 -9.52 4.17 12.11
CA GLU A 213 -9.84 3.26 11.01
C GLU A 213 -10.93 2.26 11.46
N ASN A 214 -11.98 2.12 10.69
CA ASN A 214 -13.14 1.28 11.02
C ASN A 214 -13.74 1.59 12.40
N GLY A 215 -13.69 2.86 12.84
CA GLY A 215 -14.14 3.30 14.16
C GLY A 215 -13.18 2.97 15.30
N LEU A 216 -12.03 2.39 15.05
CA LEU A 216 -10.99 2.08 16.03
C LEU A 216 -9.88 3.14 16.01
N LYS A 217 -9.40 3.48 17.20
CA LYS A 217 -8.34 4.48 17.40
C LYS A 217 -6.97 3.81 17.46
N PHE A 218 -5.98 4.43 16.82
CA PHE A 218 -4.58 4.01 16.86
C PHE A 218 -3.71 5.24 17.13
N ASP A 219 -2.79 5.13 18.08
CA ASP A 219 -1.77 6.14 18.34
C ASP A 219 -0.58 5.87 17.43
N LEU A 220 -0.42 6.71 16.41
CA LEU A 220 0.57 6.53 15.35
C LEU A 220 1.73 7.50 15.52
N ASP A 221 2.95 6.97 15.62
CA ASP A 221 4.19 7.72 15.52
C ASP A 221 4.70 7.69 14.07
N ILE A 222 4.44 8.75 13.31
CA ILE A 222 4.80 8.81 11.88
C ILE A 222 6.31 8.88 11.64
N GLU A 223 7.09 9.28 12.64
CA GLU A 223 8.55 9.36 12.55
C GLU A 223 9.21 7.99 12.66
N ASN A 224 8.74 7.15 13.59
CA ASN A 224 9.40 5.87 13.91
C ASN A 224 8.66 4.64 13.41
N SER A 225 7.47 4.80 12.82
CA SER A 225 6.71 3.70 12.24
C SER A 225 7.29 3.20 10.92
N GLN A 226 6.82 2.03 10.49
CA GLN A 226 7.21 1.44 9.20
C GLN A 226 6.58 2.21 8.03
N LYS A 227 7.29 2.29 6.90
CA LYS A 227 6.86 2.98 5.68
C LYS A 227 6.40 4.42 5.97
N THR A 228 5.16 4.75 5.62
CA THR A 228 4.51 6.04 5.89
C THR A 228 3.83 6.11 7.25
N GLY A 229 3.66 4.96 7.95
CA GLY A 229 3.05 4.95 9.27
C GLY A 229 2.14 3.75 9.53
N PHE A 230 1.11 3.55 8.72
CA PHE A 230 0.09 2.52 8.90
C PHE A 230 -0.21 1.81 7.57
N PHE A 231 -0.64 0.55 7.61
CA PHE A 231 -0.98 -0.23 6.40
C PHE A 231 -2.43 0.03 6.00
N LEU A 232 -2.71 1.16 5.36
CA LEU A 232 -4.04 1.61 4.96
C LEU A 232 -4.72 0.70 3.93
N ASP A 233 -3.91 -0.02 3.14
CA ASP A 233 -4.34 -0.95 2.10
C ASP A 233 -5.18 -2.13 2.59
N GLN A 234 -5.06 -2.49 3.88
CA GLN A 234 -5.77 -3.60 4.52
C GLN A 234 -7.11 -3.20 5.18
N LYS A 235 -7.53 -1.93 5.12
CA LYS A 235 -8.71 -1.42 5.84
C LYS A 235 -9.95 -2.30 5.68
N TYR A 236 -10.32 -2.62 4.46
CA TYR A 236 -11.53 -3.40 4.18
C TYR A 236 -11.35 -4.89 4.42
N ASN A 237 -10.13 -5.40 4.34
CA ASN A 237 -9.80 -6.76 4.71
C ASN A 237 -9.93 -6.97 6.24
N ARG A 238 -9.53 -5.97 7.02
CA ARG A 238 -9.76 -5.93 8.47
C ARG A 238 -11.24 -5.90 8.83
N ARG A 239 -12.05 -5.14 8.05
CA ARG A 239 -13.51 -5.11 8.22
C ARG A 239 -14.14 -6.47 7.92
N ALA A 240 -13.69 -7.18 6.87
CA ALA A 240 -14.16 -8.54 6.57
C ALA A 240 -13.85 -9.51 7.72
N VAL A 241 -12.67 -9.43 8.34
CA VAL A 241 -12.34 -10.21 9.54
C VAL A 241 -13.25 -9.84 10.71
N ARG A 242 -13.54 -8.54 10.92
CA ARG A 242 -14.49 -8.08 11.96
C ARG A 242 -15.87 -8.71 11.81
N GLU A 243 -16.37 -8.79 10.58
CA GLU A 243 -17.69 -9.38 10.27
C GLU A 243 -17.75 -10.89 10.53
N LEU A 244 -16.61 -11.58 10.39
CA LEU A 244 -16.49 -13.02 10.67
C LEU A 244 -16.22 -13.34 12.16
N ALA A 245 -15.82 -12.35 12.97
CA ALA A 245 -15.25 -12.63 14.30
C ALA A 245 -16.28 -12.91 15.41
N GLY A 246 -17.55 -12.53 15.23
CA GLY A 246 -18.58 -12.61 16.27
C GLY A 246 -18.68 -13.99 16.95
N GLY A 247 -18.52 -14.03 18.29
CA GLY A 247 -18.58 -15.25 19.11
C GLY A 247 -17.42 -16.24 18.89
N ARG A 248 -16.36 -15.86 18.18
CA ARG A 248 -15.22 -16.73 17.84
C ARG A 248 -13.98 -16.42 18.66
N ARG A 249 -13.15 -17.43 18.81
CA ARG A 249 -11.79 -17.29 19.32
C ARG A 249 -10.84 -17.10 18.14
N VAL A 250 -10.15 -15.98 18.11
CA VAL A 250 -9.37 -15.50 16.95
C VAL A 250 -7.87 -15.55 17.25
N LEU A 251 -7.08 -16.02 16.29
CA LEU A 251 -5.63 -15.94 16.30
C LEU A 251 -5.16 -15.00 15.17
N ASP A 252 -4.61 -13.86 15.54
CA ASP A 252 -4.05 -12.86 14.61
C ASP A 252 -2.52 -13.02 14.55
N CYS A 253 -2.03 -13.58 13.45
CA CYS A 253 -0.61 -13.86 13.21
C CYS A 253 0.03 -12.75 12.38
N PHE A 254 1.26 -12.35 12.77
CA PHE A 254 1.96 -11.20 12.19
C PHE A 254 1.17 -9.91 12.46
N CYS A 255 0.66 -9.79 13.69
CA CYS A 255 -0.36 -8.81 14.03
C CYS A 255 0.13 -7.35 13.99
N HIS A 256 1.45 -7.08 13.91
CA HIS A 256 2.01 -5.73 13.95
C HIS A 256 1.46 -4.96 15.18
N VAL A 257 0.89 -3.77 15.00
CA VAL A 257 0.27 -2.99 16.09
C VAL A 257 -1.19 -3.41 16.38
N GLY A 258 -1.59 -4.60 15.96
CA GLY A 258 -2.86 -5.27 16.29
C GLY A 258 -4.08 -4.92 15.44
N PRO A 259 -4.00 -4.35 14.23
CA PRO A 259 -5.19 -3.82 13.58
C PRO A 259 -6.19 -4.89 13.14
N PHE A 260 -5.78 -6.09 12.73
CA PHE A 260 -6.71 -7.20 12.47
C PHE A 260 -7.33 -7.70 13.75
N GLY A 261 -6.53 -7.94 14.79
CA GLY A 261 -7.01 -8.41 16.09
C GLY A 261 -7.99 -7.45 16.75
N LEU A 262 -7.71 -6.13 16.70
CA LEU A 262 -8.62 -5.11 17.21
C LEU A 262 -9.95 -5.08 16.44
N ASN A 263 -9.92 -5.21 15.10
CA ASN A 263 -11.14 -5.32 14.31
C ASN A 263 -11.93 -6.59 14.69
N ALA A 264 -11.27 -7.71 14.91
CA ALA A 264 -11.91 -8.94 15.37
C ALA A 264 -12.56 -8.78 16.76
N ALA A 265 -11.84 -8.19 17.71
CA ALA A 265 -12.38 -7.92 19.06
C ALA A 265 -13.59 -6.97 19.00
N ALA A 266 -13.51 -5.89 18.23
CA ALA A 266 -14.62 -4.96 18.00
C ALA A 266 -15.80 -5.60 17.22
N GLY A 267 -15.55 -6.70 16.51
CA GLY A 267 -16.58 -7.53 15.86
C GLY A 267 -17.28 -8.52 16.81
N GLY A 268 -16.96 -8.49 18.09
CA GLY A 268 -17.55 -9.36 19.10
C GLY A 268 -16.87 -10.73 19.21
N ALA A 269 -15.59 -10.83 18.88
CA ALA A 269 -14.81 -12.03 19.18
C ALA A 269 -14.86 -12.34 20.67
N GLU A 270 -14.98 -13.63 21.05
CA GLU A 270 -14.92 -14.07 22.45
C GLU A 270 -13.53 -13.83 23.04
N PHE A 271 -12.50 -14.11 22.24
CA PHE A 271 -11.11 -13.89 22.60
C PHE A 271 -10.25 -13.71 21.35
N VAL A 272 -9.25 -12.83 21.42
CA VAL A 272 -8.28 -12.63 20.36
C VAL A 272 -6.87 -12.80 20.90
N ARG A 273 -6.08 -13.68 20.28
CA ARG A 273 -4.62 -13.77 20.51
C ARG A 273 -3.90 -13.07 19.36
N CYS A 274 -3.14 -12.02 19.68
CA CYS A 274 -2.24 -11.32 18.76
C CYS A 274 -0.82 -11.82 18.92
N VAL A 275 -0.17 -12.17 17.79
CA VAL A 275 1.21 -12.71 17.78
C VAL A 275 2.06 -11.97 16.77
N ASP A 276 3.20 -11.45 17.20
CA ASP A 276 4.23 -10.85 16.36
C ASP A 276 5.63 -11.13 16.92
N VAL A 277 6.63 -11.10 16.06
CA VAL A 277 8.04 -11.30 16.49
C VAL A 277 8.63 -10.07 17.17
N SER A 278 8.04 -8.89 16.95
CA SER A 278 8.50 -7.61 17.49
C SER A 278 7.82 -7.31 18.82
N GLN A 279 8.60 -7.27 19.91
CA GLN A 279 8.09 -6.86 21.23
C GLN A 279 7.49 -5.46 21.20
N THR A 280 8.13 -4.52 20.48
CA THR A 280 7.61 -3.15 20.32
C THR A 280 6.24 -3.14 19.63
N ALA A 281 6.03 -3.96 18.61
CA ALA A 281 4.74 -4.09 17.94
C ALA A 281 3.68 -4.65 18.88
N ILE A 282 4.01 -5.67 19.67
CA ILE A 282 3.15 -6.28 20.67
C ILE A 282 2.75 -5.27 21.76
N ASP A 283 3.70 -4.49 22.26
CA ASP A 283 3.43 -3.46 23.27
C ASP A 283 2.49 -2.38 22.73
N LEU A 284 2.67 -1.96 21.46
CA LEU A 284 1.77 -1.03 20.77
C LEU A 284 0.39 -1.64 20.51
N ALA A 285 0.31 -2.93 20.15
CA ALA A 285 -0.97 -3.62 19.98
C ALA A 285 -1.76 -3.65 21.30
N ALA A 286 -1.09 -3.95 22.42
CA ALA A 286 -1.70 -3.92 23.75
C ALA A 286 -2.12 -2.51 24.17
N ALA A 287 -1.34 -1.48 23.83
CA ALA A 287 -1.70 -0.08 24.07
C ALA A 287 -2.93 0.35 23.25
N ASN A 288 -2.99 -0.03 21.97
CA ASN A 288 -4.14 0.22 21.10
C ASN A 288 -5.40 -0.54 21.59
N ALA A 289 -5.26 -1.74 22.13
CA ALA A 289 -6.38 -2.47 22.73
C ALA A 289 -6.97 -1.70 23.93
N ARG A 290 -6.11 -1.24 24.85
CA ARG A 290 -6.54 -0.40 25.99
C ARG A 290 -7.19 0.91 25.53
N LEU A 291 -6.62 1.57 24.52
CA LEU A 291 -7.15 2.80 23.95
C LEU A 291 -8.60 2.65 23.43
N ASN A 292 -8.95 1.44 22.98
CA ASN A 292 -10.29 1.11 22.48
C ASN A 292 -11.16 0.36 23.49
N GLY A 293 -10.69 0.08 24.72
CA GLY A 293 -11.43 -0.67 25.74
C GLY A 293 -11.64 -2.14 25.37
N LEU A 294 -10.72 -2.74 24.60
CA LEU A 294 -10.82 -4.12 24.10
C LEU A 294 -9.82 -5.07 24.76
N ASP A 295 -8.96 -4.56 25.63
CA ASP A 295 -7.85 -5.30 26.25
C ASP A 295 -8.28 -6.50 27.12
N THR A 296 -9.49 -6.48 27.66
CA THR A 296 -10.03 -7.59 28.48
C THR A 296 -10.32 -8.86 27.69
N SER A 297 -10.57 -8.75 26.38
CA SER A 297 -10.83 -9.86 25.45
C SER A 297 -9.63 -10.20 24.56
N MET A 298 -8.47 -9.58 24.81
CA MET A 298 -7.29 -9.76 23.96
C MET A 298 -6.08 -10.22 24.75
N GLY A 299 -5.28 -11.09 24.14
CA GLY A 299 -3.98 -11.54 24.64
C GLY A 299 -2.89 -11.28 23.62
N PHE A 300 -1.66 -11.08 24.10
CA PHE A 300 -0.54 -10.66 23.27
C PHE A 300 0.67 -11.56 23.52
N THR A 301 1.28 -12.07 22.45
CA THR A 301 2.42 -13.00 22.53
C THR A 301 3.52 -12.54 21.58
N CYS A 302 4.71 -12.28 22.11
CA CYS A 302 5.90 -12.03 21.28
C CYS A 302 6.54 -13.36 20.91
N ALA A 303 6.37 -13.78 19.64
CA ALA A 303 6.91 -15.02 19.14
C ALA A 303 7.10 -15.01 17.62
N ASN A 304 8.03 -15.83 17.13
CA ASN A 304 8.16 -16.11 15.71
C ASN A 304 7.00 -17.01 15.23
N VAL A 305 6.10 -16.46 14.42
CA VAL A 305 4.90 -17.16 13.94
C VAL A 305 5.23 -18.46 13.21
N LEU A 306 6.36 -18.52 12.48
CA LEU A 306 6.79 -19.71 11.73
C LEU A 306 7.13 -20.89 12.66
N GLU A 307 7.49 -20.63 13.89
CA GLU A 307 7.76 -21.63 14.94
C GLU A 307 6.52 -21.84 15.82
N TYR A 308 5.85 -20.75 16.17
CA TYR A 308 4.69 -20.72 17.07
C TYR A 308 3.52 -21.55 16.54
N LEU A 309 3.11 -21.41 15.27
CA LEU A 309 1.98 -22.16 14.72
C LEU A 309 2.22 -23.69 14.73
N PRO A 310 3.36 -24.22 14.26
CA PRO A 310 3.65 -25.65 14.35
C PRO A 310 3.72 -26.19 15.79
N GLU A 311 4.21 -25.37 16.74
CA GLU A 311 4.25 -25.77 18.15
C GLU A 311 2.85 -25.88 18.74
N LEU A 312 1.98 -24.90 18.50
CA LEU A 312 0.57 -24.97 18.95
C LEU A 312 -0.17 -26.18 18.37
N ALA A 313 0.13 -26.56 17.12
CA ALA A 313 -0.48 -27.73 16.49
C ALA A 313 -0.06 -29.07 17.13
N ARG A 314 1.10 -29.11 17.83
CA ARG A 314 1.64 -30.31 18.49
C ARG A 314 1.32 -30.35 19.98
N ASP A 315 1.23 -29.20 20.64
CA ASP A 315 1.05 -29.08 22.10
C ASP A 315 -0.34 -28.53 22.44
N ARG A 316 -1.27 -29.45 22.76
CA ARG A 316 -2.63 -29.07 23.15
C ARG A 316 -2.70 -28.32 24.49
N LYS A 317 -1.72 -28.48 25.38
CA LYS A 317 -1.66 -27.74 26.64
C LYS A 317 -1.35 -26.29 26.36
N ARG A 318 -0.26 -26.03 25.59
CA ARG A 318 0.13 -24.70 25.15
C ARG A 318 -0.99 -24.03 24.35
N LEU A 319 -1.66 -24.76 23.45
CA LEU A 319 -2.79 -24.22 22.69
C LEU A 319 -3.88 -23.64 23.60
N ARG A 320 -4.20 -24.33 24.72
CA ARG A 320 -5.20 -23.84 25.71
C ARG A 320 -4.67 -22.64 26.49
N GLU A 321 -3.40 -22.64 26.88
CA GLU A 321 -2.75 -21.53 27.60
C GLU A 321 -2.73 -20.27 26.75
N GLU A 322 -2.57 -20.42 25.42
CA GLU A 322 -2.62 -19.32 24.45
C GLU A 322 -4.07 -18.90 24.07
N GLY A 323 -5.07 -19.54 24.66
CA GLY A 323 -6.47 -19.17 24.47
C GLY A 323 -7.21 -19.93 23.37
N GLY A 324 -6.61 -21.00 22.80
CA GLY A 324 -7.29 -21.87 21.83
C GLY A 324 -8.24 -22.90 22.49
N PRO A 325 -8.96 -23.69 21.70
CA PRO A 325 -8.89 -23.74 20.23
C PRO A 325 -9.38 -22.47 19.56
N PHE A 326 -8.89 -22.17 18.37
CA PHE A 326 -9.26 -20.99 17.59
C PHE A 326 -10.22 -21.36 16.46
N ASP A 327 -11.22 -20.50 16.22
CA ASP A 327 -12.25 -20.69 15.20
C ASP A 327 -11.99 -19.83 13.96
N LEU A 328 -11.14 -18.80 14.09
CA LEU A 328 -10.69 -17.93 13.02
C LEU A 328 -9.18 -17.67 13.18
N ILE A 329 -8.42 -17.91 12.11
CA ILE A 329 -6.98 -17.56 12.07
C ILE A 329 -6.75 -16.56 10.94
N VAL A 330 -6.04 -15.49 11.27
CA VAL A 330 -5.58 -14.47 10.32
C VAL A 330 -4.08 -14.62 10.09
N LEU A 331 -3.66 -14.68 8.83
CA LEU A 331 -2.27 -14.73 8.40
C LEU A 331 -1.98 -13.52 7.52
N ASP A 332 -1.28 -12.51 8.03
CA ASP A 332 -0.82 -11.33 7.29
C ASP A 332 0.72 -11.23 7.32
N PRO A 333 1.43 -12.21 6.71
CA PRO A 333 2.87 -12.27 6.77
C PRO A 333 3.54 -11.11 6.01
N PRO A 334 4.78 -10.75 6.37
CA PRO A 334 5.59 -9.86 5.55
C PRO A 334 5.85 -10.50 4.18
N ALA A 335 6.20 -9.68 3.18
CA ALA A 335 6.51 -10.16 1.85
C ALA A 335 7.65 -11.19 1.87
N PHE A 336 7.36 -12.47 1.61
CA PHE A 336 8.36 -13.54 1.58
C PHE A 336 9.26 -13.49 0.34
N THR A 337 8.88 -12.72 -0.69
CA THR A 337 9.73 -12.52 -1.87
C THR A 337 9.75 -11.05 -2.29
N LYS A 338 10.93 -10.62 -2.76
CA LYS A 338 11.19 -9.29 -3.33
C LYS A 338 11.74 -9.39 -4.76
N SER A 339 11.84 -10.61 -5.32
CA SER A 339 12.38 -10.85 -6.65
C SER A 339 11.81 -12.12 -7.27
N ARG A 340 11.87 -12.22 -8.60
CA ARG A 340 11.45 -13.45 -9.33
C ARG A 340 12.24 -14.68 -8.91
N GLY A 341 13.52 -14.53 -8.58
CA GLY A 341 14.39 -15.66 -8.21
C GLY A 341 14.08 -16.31 -6.86
N THR A 342 13.25 -15.66 -6.01
CA THR A 342 12.90 -16.17 -4.67
C THR A 342 11.43 -16.59 -4.54
N VAL A 343 10.68 -16.62 -5.66
CA VAL A 343 9.24 -16.95 -5.68
C VAL A 343 8.98 -18.39 -5.21
N GLU A 344 9.79 -19.35 -5.60
CA GLU A 344 9.64 -20.76 -5.19
C GLU A 344 9.81 -20.92 -3.67
N HIS A 345 10.80 -20.26 -3.10
CA HIS A 345 11.01 -20.24 -1.65
C HIS A 345 9.84 -19.57 -0.92
N ALA A 346 9.33 -18.47 -1.44
CA ALA A 346 8.16 -17.80 -0.90
C ALA A 346 6.90 -18.69 -0.95
N SER A 347 6.66 -19.37 -2.07
CA SER A 347 5.54 -20.32 -2.23
C SER A 347 5.60 -21.42 -1.17
N LYS A 348 6.80 -21.93 -0.85
CA LYS A 348 7.00 -22.88 0.23
C LYS A 348 6.61 -22.26 1.60
N GLY A 349 7.06 -21.04 1.90
CA GLY A 349 6.71 -20.34 3.14
C GLY A 349 5.19 -20.13 3.28
N TYR A 350 4.52 -19.65 2.23
CA TYR A 350 3.05 -19.51 2.24
C TYR A 350 2.35 -20.86 2.45
N ARG A 351 2.81 -21.91 1.80
CA ARG A 351 2.24 -23.26 2.01
C ARG A 351 2.40 -23.71 3.45
N GLU A 352 3.57 -23.54 4.05
CA GLU A 352 3.87 -23.99 5.42
C GLU A 352 3.01 -23.28 6.47
N ILE A 353 2.85 -21.94 6.39
CA ILE A 353 2.04 -21.21 7.37
C ILE A 353 0.55 -21.51 7.20
N ASN A 354 0.05 -21.63 5.97
CA ASN A 354 -1.34 -21.98 5.71
C ASN A 354 -1.64 -23.42 6.17
N TYR A 355 -0.73 -24.36 5.94
CA TYR A 355 -0.83 -25.73 6.45
C TYR A 355 -0.93 -25.75 7.97
N ALA A 356 -0.03 -25.04 8.66
CA ALA A 356 -0.03 -25.01 10.12
C ALA A 356 -1.32 -24.40 10.69
N ALA A 357 -1.83 -23.32 10.07
CA ALA A 357 -3.11 -22.72 10.46
C ALA A 357 -4.29 -23.68 10.25
N MET A 358 -4.36 -24.36 9.11
CA MET A 358 -5.44 -25.34 8.82
C MET A 358 -5.43 -26.53 9.79
N ARG A 359 -4.25 -26.92 10.29
CA ARG A 359 -4.12 -27.98 11.32
C ARG A 359 -4.64 -27.56 12.70
N LEU A 360 -4.71 -26.27 12.98
CA LEU A 360 -5.23 -25.70 14.23
C LEU A 360 -6.73 -25.45 14.17
N LEU A 361 -7.27 -25.17 12.98
CA LEU A 361 -8.68 -24.86 12.79
C LEU A 361 -9.56 -26.11 12.90
N PRO A 362 -10.70 -26.03 13.61
CA PRO A 362 -11.72 -27.07 13.55
C PRO A 362 -12.42 -27.06 12.18
N ARG A 363 -13.14 -28.16 11.86
CA ARG A 363 -14.10 -28.13 10.75
C ARG A 363 -15.19 -27.10 11.04
N GLY A 364 -15.49 -26.26 10.06
CA GLY A 364 -16.35 -25.08 10.21
C GLY A 364 -15.61 -23.81 10.62
N GLY A 365 -14.33 -23.89 10.99
CA GLY A 365 -13.48 -22.75 11.28
C GLY A 365 -13.09 -21.96 10.04
N TYR A 366 -12.55 -20.76 10.22
CA TYR A 366 -12.26 -19.82 9.15
C TYR A 366 -10.76 -19.49 9.08
N LEU A 367 -10.26 -19.36 7.87
CA LEU A 367 -8.90 -18.91 7.57
C LEU A 367 -8.97 -17.64 6.72
N ALA A 368 -8.35 -16.57 7.21
CA ALA A 368 -8.07 -15.35 6.44
C ALA A 368 -6.56 -15.31 6.17
N THR A 369 -6.13 -15.24 4.91
CA THR A 369 -4.72 -15.29 4.54
C THR A 369 -4.39 -14.24 3.50
N CYS A 370 -3.25 -13.55 3.68
CA CYS A 370 -2.81 -12.45 2.84
C CYS A 370 -1.48 -12.74 2.16
N SER A 371 -1.24 -12.04 1.06
CA SER A 371 0.09 -11.86 0.46
C SER A 371 0.25 -10.41 0.03
N CYS A 372 1.27 -9.72 0.53
CA CYS A 372 1.63 -8.37 0.10
C CYS A 372 2.82 -8.36 -0.87
N SER A 373 3.03 -9.43 -1.61
CA SER A 373 4.18 -9.62 -2.50
C SER A 373 3.78 -9.58 -3.96
N HIS A 374 4.18 -8.53 -4.68
CA HIS A 374 3.94 -8.40 -6.12
C HIS A 374 4.41 -9.61 -6.96
N PHE A 375 5.48 -10.28 -6.56
CA PHE A 375 5.98 -11.47 -7.28
C PHE A 375 5.22 -12.76 -6.94
N MET A 376 4.44 -12.76 -5.88
CA MET A 376 3.53 -13.85 -5.51
C MET A 376 2.15 -13.54 -6.11
N THR A 377 1.93 -13.93 -7.36
CA THR A 377 0.64 -13.68 -8.01
C THR A 377 -0.49 -14.40 -7.28
N THR A 378 -1.73 -13.93 -7.47
CA THR A 378 -2.94 -14.53 -6.90
C THR A 378 -3.02 -16.04 -7.22
N GLU A 379 -2.65 -16.45 -8.45
CA GLU A 379 -2.67 -17.85 -8.87
C GLU A 379 -1.62 -18.68 -8.14
N LEU A 380 -0.43 -18.11 -7.90
CA LEU A 380 0.63 -18.79 -7.14
C LEU A 380 0.23 -18.93 -5.67
N LEU A 381 -0.35 -17.90 -5.08
CA LEU A 381 -0.87 -17.93 -3.72
C LEU A 381 -1.96 -18.99 -3.57
N LYS A 382 -2.97 -18.99 -4.46
CA LYS A 382 -4.05 -19.99 -4.47
C LYS A 382 -3.51 -21.42 -4.60
N ARG A 383 -2.48 -21.63 -5.44
CA ARG A 383 -1.81 -22.95 -5.56
C ARG A 383 -1.14 -23.35 -4.25
N ALA A 384 -0.39 -22.46 -3.62
CA ALA A 384 0.26 -22.74 -2.34
C ALA A 384 -0.76 -23.08 -1.23
N ILE A 385 -1.91 -22.38 -1.20
CA ILE A 385 -3.01 -22.66 -0.26
C ILE A 385 -3.67 -24.01 -0.56
N ALA A 386 -3.92 -24.34 -1.83
CA ALA A 386 -4.49 -25.64 -2.22
C ALA A 386 -3.56 -26.81 -1.84
N ASP A 387 -2.27 -26.66 -2.06
CA ASP A 387 -1.26 -27.65 -1.65
C ASP A 387 -1.24 -27.82 -0.11
N ALA A 388 -1.38 -26.72 0.63
CA ALA A 388 -1.48 -26.74 2.10
C ALA A 388 -2.74 -27.47 2.58
N ALA A 389 -3.88 -27.23 1.94
CA ALA A 389 -5.16 -27.89 2.25
C ALA A 389 -5.10 -29.40 1.99
N HIS A 390 -4.51 -29.81 0.85
CA HIS A 390 -4.27 -31.21 0.54
C HIS A 390 -3.38 -31.90 1.61
N GLN A 391 -2.28 -31.25 2.01
CA GLN A 391 -1.39 -31.77 3.05
C GLN A 391 -2.06 -31.83 4.43
N ALA A 392 -2.93 -30.87 4.75
CA ALA A 392 -3.69 -30.85 6.00
C ALA A 392 -4.87 -31.83 6.03
N ASN A 393 -5.18 -32.45 4.89
CA ASN A 393 -6.34 -33.33 4.67
C ASN A 393 -7.68 -32.62 4.99
N VAL A 394 -7.82 -31.38 4.49
CA VAL A 394 -9.05 -30.58 4.60
C VAL A 394 -9.51 -30.10 3.25
N GLN A 395 -10.78 -29.76 3.15
CA GLN A 395 -11.32 -29.02 2.00
C GLN A 395 -11.56 -27.56 2.42
N LEU A 396 -11.52 -26.66 1.44
CA LEU A 396 -11.74 -25.23 1.66
C LEU A 396 -12.95 -24.76 0.84
N LYS A 397 -13.86 -24.04 1.47
CA LYS A 397 -14.86 -23.22 0.80
C LYS A 397 -14.37 -21.78 0.79
N GLN A 398 -14.09 -21.23 -0.39
CA GLN A 398 -13.73 -19.82 -0.52
C GLN A 398 -14.95 -18.95 -0.22
N ILE A 399 -14.80 -18.02 0.71
CA ILE A 399 -15.83 -17.06 1.10
C ILE A 399 -15.66 -15.78 0.32
N GLU A 400 -14.43 -15.24 0.29
CA GLU A 400 -14.10 -14.00 -0.37
C GLU A 400 -12.70 -14.03 -0.98
N GLU A 401 -12.56 -13.20 -1.99
CA GLU A 401 -11.29 -12.80 -2.60
C GLU A 401 -11.27 -11.29 -2.70
N ARG A 402 -10.31 -10.67 -2.06
CA ARG A 402 -10.16 -9.22 -1.98
C ARG A 402 -8.73 -8.83 -2.33
N GLN A 403 -8.54 -7.57 -2.58
CA GLN A 403 -7.26 -6.94 -2.88
C GLN A 403 -7.04 -5.73 -1.95
N GLN A 404 -6.03 -4.92 -2.25
CA GLN A 404 -5.80 -3.65 -1.58
C GLN A 404 -7.05 -2.76 -1.57
N ALA A 405 -7.17 -1.92 -0.55
CA ALA A 405 -8.30 -0.99 -0.41
C ALA A 405 -8.40 -0.03 -1.62
N PRO A 406 -9.61 0.46 -1.97
CA PRO A 406 -9.84 1.27 -3.16
C PRO A 406 -9.07 2.58 -3.24
N ASP A 407 -8.58 3.10 -2.12
CA ASP A 407 -7.67 4.25 -2.10
C ASP A 407 -6.24 3.93 -2.58
N HIS A 408 -5.96 2.66 -2.84
CA HIS A 408 -4.76 2.15 -3.51
C HIS A 408 -5.14 1.59 -4.90
N PRO A 409 -5.53 2.45 -5.86
CA PRO A 409 -6.10 1.99 -7.12
C PRO A 409 -5.10 1.18 -7.94
N ILE A 410 -5.62 0.15 -8.62
CA ILE A 410 -4.84 -0.65 -9.56
C ILE A 410 -4.93 0.01 -10.92
N LEU A 411 -3.79 0.43 -11.48
CA LEU A 411 -3.71 0.91 -12.84
C LEU A 411 -3.74 -0.28 -13.81
N TRP A 412 -4.82 -0.40 -14.59
CA TRP A 412 -5.08 -1.59 -15.41
C TRP A 412 -3.95 -1.95 -16.37
N GLY A 413 -3.25 -0.95 -16.91
CA GLY A 413 -2.07 -1.16 -17.78
C GLY A 413 -0.75 -1.42 -17.05
N ALA A 414 -0.75 -1.40 -15.71
CA ALA A 414 0.43 -1.59 -14.87
C ALA A 414 0.12 -2.63 -13.78
N PRO A 415 0.25 -3.93 -14.10
CA PRO A 415 -0.01 -5.01 -13.12
C PRO A 415 0.83 -4.88 -11.85
N GLU A 416 1.95 -4.17 -11.90
CA GLU A 416 2.81 -3.88 -10.76
C GLU A 416 2.11 -3.07 -9.66
N THR A 417 1.00 -2.40 -9.96
CA THR A 417 0.19 -1.67 -8.97
C THR A 417 -0.74 -2.59 -8.18
N HIS A 418 -0.95 -3.84 -8.61
CA HIS A 418 -1.59 -4.89 -7.82
C HIS A 418 -0.52 -5.63 -7.03
N TYR A 419 -0.61 -5.62 -5.70
CA TYR A 419 0.42 -6.21 -4.83
C TYR A 419 -0.11 -6.90 -3.58
N LEU A 420 -1.40 -6.76 -3.30
CA LEU A 420 -2.02 -7.33 -2.11
C LEU A 420 -3.18 -8.25 -2.51
N ASP A 421 -3.08 -9.50 -2.09
CA ASP A 421 -4.17 -10.48 -2.14
C ASP A 421 -4.63 -10.82 -0.72
N PHE A 422 -5.94 -10.92 -0.55
CA PHE A 422 -6.58 -11.36 0.69
C PHE A 422 -7.66 -12.38 0.35
N LEU A 423 -7.57 -13.55 0.98
CA LEU A 423 -8.46 -14.68 0.73
C LEU A 423 -9.04 -15.19 2.05
N THR A 424 -10.34 -15.41 2.10
CA THR A 424 -10.98 -16.05 3.25
C THR A 424 -11.63 -17.37 2.86
N PHE A 425 -11.47 -18.36 3.73
CA PHE A 425 -11.95 -19.71 3.53
C PHE A 425 -12.65 -20.23 4.79
N GLN A 426 -13.64 -21.11 4.59
CA GLN A 426 -14.11 -22.01 5.62
C GLN A 426 -13.46 -23.37 5.44
N VAL A 427 -12.91 -23.93 6.51
CA VAL A 427 -12.34 -25.29 6.54
C VAL A 427 -13.47 -26.31 6.71
N VAL A 428 -13.53 -27.34 5.86
CA VAL A 428 -14.59 -28.38 5.87
C VAL A 428 -14.03 -29.79 5.81
#